data_8071b5835f742f992db7f4c6ba09f123
#
_entry.id   8071b5835f742f992db7f4c6ba09f123
#
_cell.length_a   1.000
_cell.length_b   1.000
_cell.length_c   1.000
_cell.angle_alpha   90.00
_cell.angle_beta   90.00
_cell.angle_gamma   90.00
#
_symmetry.space_group_name_H-M   'P 1'
#
loop_
_entity.id
_entity.type
_entity.pdbx_description
1 polymer ?
#
loop_
_entity_poly.entity_id
_entity_poly.type
_entity_poly.pdbx_seq_one_letter_code
_entity_poly.pdbx_strand_id
1 'polypeptide(L)'
;MTKILGLDLGTNSIGWALIDDVQNKIEGIGTRIFPMGVENLGEGEGREMSKNAGRTGARGVRRQFFRRRLRKKILLKALSENKMCPMEANDFVDWKKTKEFPSDKLANWFALNPYELRQRALNEKLTLEEIGRIFYHLIQRRGFLSNSRKGGTDDGTIFKGNPKEGKIGITETQDKIQEKTLGSYLFEIYPKENQPFQEGQERIRNRYTTRKMYVDEFELIWNKQAQFHSELTEGLKTTFGERKLDRYKEDGILFHQRPLRSQKHLVGNCA
;
A
#
# COMPACT_ATOMS: atom_id res chain seq x y z
N MET A 1 59.52 -7.34 2.91
CA MET A 1 58.80 -7.88 4.09
C MET A 1 57.33 -7.89 3.79
N THR A 2 56.76 -9.08 3.59
CA THR A 2 55.33 -9.18 3.27
C THR A 2 54.61 -9.69 4.53
N LYS A 3 53.83 -8.82 5.15
CA LYS A 3 52.99 -9.19 6.29
C LYS A 3 51.57 -9.46 5.81
N ILE A 4 51.01 -10.57 6.24
CA ILE A 4 49.66 -11.02 5.89
C ILE A 4 48.77 -10.93 7.14
N LEU A 5 47.67 -10.18 7.03
CA LEU A 5 46.63 -10.14 8.04
C LEU A 5 45.49 -11.09 7.64
N GLY A 6 45.32 -12.17 8.36
CA GLY A 6 44.18 -13.07 8.24
C GLY A 6 43.06 -12.62 9.18
N LEU A 7 41.82 -12.63 8.70
CA LEU A 7 40.61 -12.33 9.47
C LEU A 7 39.62 -13.49 9.38
N ASP A 8 39.09 -13.89 10.54
CA ASP A 8 37.97 -14.82 10.67
C ASP A 8 36.76 -14.04 11.19
N LEU A 9 35.73 -13.90 10.37
CA LEU A 9 34.54 -13.08 10.65
C LEU A 9 33.40 -13.97 11.13
N GLY A 10 33.24 -14.05 12.44
CA GLY A 10 32.11 -14.70 13.09
C GLY A 10 30.93 -13.75 13.31
N THR A 11 29.81 -14.29 13.76
CA THR A 11 28.56 -13.53 14.03
C THR A 11 28.64 -12.63 15.27
N ASN A 12 29.54 -12.90 16.18
CA ASN A 12 29.79 -12.17 17.44
C ASN A 12 31.27 -11.99 17.77
N SER A 13 32.17 -12.34 16.86
CA SER A 13 33.59 -12.20 17.04
C SER A 13 34.32 -11.97 15.73
N ILE A 14 35.49 -11.34 15.82
CA ILE A 14 36.45 -11.24 14.72
C ILE A 14 37.77 -11.82 15.26
N GLY A 15 38.17 -12.97 14.73
CA GLY A 15 39.51 -13.51 14.92
C GLY A 15 40.47 -12.83 13.95
N TRP A 16 41.71 -12.61 14.38
CA TRP A 16 42.72 -12.06 13.50
C TRP A 16 44.10 -12.68 13.82
N ALA A 17 44.92 -12.84 12.79
CA ALA A 17 46.30 -13.25 12.89
C ALA A 17 47.15 -12.42 11.92
N LEU A 18 48.28 -11.92 12.41
CA LEU A 18 49.31 -11.25 11.62
C LEU A 18 50.49 -12.17 11.46
N ILE A 19 50.83 -12.51 10.23
CA ILE A 19 51.91 -13.47 9.87
C ILE A 19 52.95 -12.74 9.06
N ASP A 20 54.23 -12.97 9.40
CA ASP A 20 55.35 -12.65 8.52
C ASP A 20 55.62 -13.84 7.60
N ASP A 21 55.31 -13.68 6.32
CA ASP A 21 55.42 -14.73 5.28
C ASP A 21 56.88 -15.10 4.97
N VAL A 22 57.85 -14.19 5.22
CA VAL A 22 59.25 -14.41 4.96
C VAL A 22 59.89 -15.23 6.07
N GLN A 23 59.50 -14.97 7.33
CA GLN A 23 60.04 -15.65 8.50
C GLN A 23 59.20 -16.85 8.96
N ASN A 24 58.04 -17.09 8.32
CA ASN A 24 57.05 -18.09 8.74
C ASN A 24 56.68 -17.96 10.23
N LYS A 25 56.53 -16.74 10.71
CA LYS A 25 56.29 -16.44 12.11
C LYS A 25 54.98 -15.72 12.32
N ILE A 26 54.20 -16.13 13.32
CA ILE A 26 53.03 -15.39 13.78
C ILE A 26 53.53 -14.22 14.63
N GLU A 27 53.29 -12.99 14.20
CA GLU A 27 53.65 -11.77 14.94
C GLU A 27 52.61 -11.40 15.98
N GLY A 28 51.33 -11.68 15.70
CA GLY A 28 50.26 -11.42 16.63
C GLY A 28 49.02 -12.22 16.29
N ILE A 29 48.25 -12.54 17.31
CA ILE A 29 46.95 -13.22 17.18
C ILE A 29 46.01 -12.67 18.24
N GLY A 30 44.74 -12.57 17.90
CA GLY A 30 43.76 -12.10 18.86
C GLY A 30 42.33 -12.31 18.38
N THR A 31 41.41 -12.05 19.29
CA THR A 31 39.98 -12.11 19.00
C THR A 31 39.29 -10.90 19.61
N ARG A 32 38.45 -10.23 18.82
CA ARG A 32 37.54 -9.21 19.29
C ARG A 32 36.13 -9.76 19.39
N ILE A 33 35.59 -9.82 20.59
CA ILE A 33 34.21 -10.26 20.86
C ILE A 33 33.31 -9.03 20.95
N PHE A 34 32.13 -9.12 20.36
CA PHE A 34 31.08 -8.09 20.41
C PHE A 34 29.70 -8.75 20.59
N PRO A 35 28.67 -8.00 21.08
CA PRO A 35 27.34 -8.55 21.26
C PRO A 35 26.77 -9.09 19.95
N MET A 36 26.23 -10.30 20.01
CA MET A 36 25.57 -10.96 18.88
C MET A 36 24.51 -10.08 18.26
N GLY A 37 24.57 -9.87 16.94
CA GLY A 37 23.63 -9.02 16.20
C GLY A 37 22.31 -9.70 15.84
N VAL A 38 22.23 -11.03 16.04
CA VAL A 38 21.06 -11.87 15.69
C VAL A 38 20.50 -12.55 16.93
N GLU A 39 19.22 -12.90 16.87
CA GLU A 39 18.52 -13.73 17.84
C GLU A 39 18.44 -15.17 17.29
N ASN A 40 18.43 -16.16 18.18
CA ASN A 40 18.25 -17.59 17.84
C ASN A 40 19.35 -18.19 16.95
N LEU A 41 20.60 -17.94 17.28
CA LEU A 41 21.71 -18.59 16.60
C LEU A 41 21.74 -20.09 16.98
N GLY A 42 21.42 -20.97 16.03
CA GLY A 42 21.57 -22.42 16.20
C GLY A 42 20.42 -23.14 16.92
N GLU A 43 19.36 -22.48 17.33
CA GLU A 43 18.17 -23.12 17.93
C GLU A 43 17.05 -23.28 16.90
N GLY A 44 16.94 -24.44 16.28
CA GLY A 44 15.79 -24.85 15.48
C GLY A 44 15.73 -24.32 14.04
N GLU A 45 14.69 -24.70 13.31
CA GLU A 45 14.45 -24.40 11.89
C GLU A 45 14.12 -22.92 11.57
N GLY A 46 14.37 -22.00 12.47
CA GLY A 46 14.09 -20.56 12.30
C GLY A 46 15.21 -19.83 11.56
N ARG A 47 14.84 -18.95 10.62
CA ARG A 47 15.79 -17.98 10.03
C ARG A 47 16.37 -17.10 11.13
N GLU A 48 17.69 -16.96 11.15
CA GLU A 48 18.37 -15.98 11.98
C GLU A 48 17.76 -14.57 11.76
N MET A 49 17.29 -13.95 12.82
CA MET A 49 16.68 -12.63 12.76
C MET A 49 17.57 -11.60 13.48
N SER A 50 17.80 -10.47 12.83
CA SER A 50 18.45 -9.34 13.48
C SER A 50 17.66 -8.89 14.71
N LYS A 51 18.33 -8.62 15.84
CA LYS A 51 17.73 -8.02 17.05
C LYS A 51 16.91 -6.76 16.78
N ASN A 52 17.21 -6.05 15.69
CA ASN A 52 16.48 -4.87 15.25
C ASN A 52 15.28 -5.19 14.34
N ALA A 53 15.06 -6.44 13.93
CA ALA A 53 13.98 -6.81 12.99
C ALA A 53 12.59 -6.43 13.54
N GLY A 54 12.29 -6.74 14.79
CA GLY A 54 11.05 -6.37 15.44
C GLY A 54 10.81 -4.85 15.48
N ARG A 55 11.82 -4.08 15.83
CA ARG A 55 11.77 -2.60 15.85
C ARG A 55 11.56 -2.02 14.45
N THR A 56 12.22 -2.59 13.45
CA THR A 56 12.10 -2.18 12.04
C THR A 56 10.71 -2.51 11.52
N GLY A 57 10.18 -3.69 11.81
CA GLY A 57 8.81 -4.09 11.48
C GLY A 57 7.78 -3.15 12.09
N ALA A 58 7.85 -2.91 13.40
CA ALA A 58 6.96 -2.00 14.11
C ALA A 58 7.00 -0.57 13.56
N ARG A 59 8.21 -0.07 13.20
CA ARG A 59 8.39 1.23 12.53
C ARG A 59 7.74 1.24 11.15
N GLY A 60 7.88 0.16 10.37
CA GLY A 60 7.25 -0.03 9.07
C GLY A 60 5.72 0.08 9.15
N VAL A 61 5.12 -0.64 10.08
CA VAL A 61 3.66 -0.64 10.34
C VAL A 61 3.18 0.77 10.73
N ARG A 62 3.84 1.44 11.69
CA ARG A 62 3.49 2.82 12.07
C ARG A 62 3.53 3.79 10.89
N ARG A 63 4.57 3.71 10.05
CA ARG A 63 4.70 4.53 8.84
C ARG A 63 3.59 4.24 7.82
N GLN A 64 3.18 2.98 7.69
CA GLN A 64 2.09 2.57 6.81
C GLN A 64 0.75 3.17 7.27
N PHE A 65 0.43 3.07 8.57
CA PHE A 65 -0.79 3.66 9.13
C PHE A 65 -0.79 5.19 9.03
N PHE A 66 0.35 5.84 9.32
CA PHE A 66 0.48 7.27 9.16
C PHE A 66 0.19 7.72 7.71
N ARG A 67 0.78 7.05 6.73
CA ARG A 67 0.56 7.37 5.31
C ARG A 67 -0.89 7.14 4.87
N ARG A 68 -1.53 6.08 5.37
CA ARG A 68 -2.97 5.84 5.10
C ARG A 68 -3.84 6.95 5.67
N ARG A 69 -3.57 7.39 6.90
CA ARG A 69 -4.30 8.48 7.54
C ARG A 69 -4.09 9.80 6.80
N LEU A 70 -2.84 10.12 6.46
CA LEU A 70 -2.49 11.34 5.75
C LEU A 70 -3.23 11.44 4.40
N ARG A 71 -3.20 10.38 3.59
CA ARG A 71 -3.91 10.36 2.31
C ARG A 71 -5.42 10.60 2.45
N LYS A 72 -6.06 9.92 3.40
CA LYS A 72 -7.49 10.14 3.67
C LYS A 72 -7.78 11.59 4.07
N LYS A 73 -6.92 12.18 4.89
CA LYS A 73 -7.06 13.58 5.30
C LYS A 73 -6.91 14.54 4.11
N ILE A 74 -5.91 14.34 3.26
CA ILE A 74 -5.69 15.16 2.05
C ILE A 74 -6.90 15.04 1.12
N LEU A 75 -7.39 13.81 0.89
CA LEU A 75 -8.58 13.62 0.05
C LEU A 75 -9.81 14.30 0.63
N LEU A 76 -10.13 14.11 1.91
CA LEU A 76 -11.30 14.73 2.53
C LEU A 76 -11.23 16.25 2.44
N LYS A 77 -10.05 16.85 2.62
CA LYS A 77 -9.85 18.28 2.45
C LYS A 77 -10.18 18.71 1.01
N ALA A 78 -9.62 18.01 0.01
CA ALA A 78 -9.88 18.32 -1.39
C ALA A 78 -11.36 18.10 -1.78
N LEU A 79 -12.02 17.07 -1.23
CA LEU A 79 -13.45 16.86 -1.44
C LEU A 79 -14.32 17.97 -0.83
N SER A 80 -13.98 18.40 0.39
CA SER A 80 -14.68 19.50 1.08
C SER A 80 -14.55 20.82 0.29
N GLU A 81 -13.33 21.15 -0.16
CA GLU A 81 -13.06 22.34 -0.96
C GLU A 81 -13.85 22.38 -2.29
N ASN A 82 -14.17 21.21 -2.84
CA ASN A 82 -14.94 21.05 -4.08
C ASN A 82 -16.42 20.67 -3.86
N LYS A 83 -16.95 20.82 -2.65
CA LYS A 83 -18.35 20.49 -2.29
C LYS A 83 -18.75 19.04 -2.60
N MET A 84 -17.77 18.13 -2.59
CA MET A 84 -17.95 16.70 -2.82
C MET A 84 -18.02 15.89 -1.52
N CYS A 85 -18.07 16.56 -0.38
CA CYS A 85 -18.19 15.94 0.94
C CYS A 85 -18.93 16.93 1.86
N PRO A 86 -19.92 16.48 2.65
CA PRO A 86 -20.65 17.33 3.58
C PRO A 86 -19.82 17.60 4.85
N MET A 87 -18.66 18.21 4.68
CA MET A 87 -17.66 18.44 5.73
C MET A 87 -17.08 19.84 5.58
N GLU A 88 -17.04 20.59 6.68
CA GLU A 88 -16.44 21.93 6.74
C GLU A 88 -15.02 21.88 7.29
N ALA A 89 -14.27 22.98 7.13
CA ALA A 89 -12.87 23.03 7.56
C ALA A 89 -12.69 22.79 9.08
N ASN A 90 -13.63 23.25 9.89
CA ASN A 90 -13.60 23.08 11.36
C ASN A 90 -13.92 21.65 11.79
N ASP A 91 -14.72 20.92 11.01
CA ASP A 91 -15.13 19.55 11.32
C ASP A 91 -13.95 18.60 11.49
N PHE A 92 -12.84 18.84 10.77
CA PHE A 92 -11.63 18.05 10.93
C PHE A 92 -11.01 18.16 12.34
N VAL A 93 -11.10 19.35 12.94
CA VAL A 93 -10.55 19.61 14.28
C VAL A 93 -11.42 18.94 15.31
N ASP A 94 -12.73 19.07 15.18
CA ASP A 94 -13.70 18.55 16.13
C ASP A 94 -13.78 17.02 16.07
N TRP A 95 -13.82 16.44 14.89
CA TRP A 95 -13.76 14.99 14.71
C TRP A 95 -12.50 14.35 15.31
N LYS A 96 -11.36 15.05 15.20
CA LYS A 96 -10.12 14.58 15.83
C LYS A 96 -10.19 14.58 17.35
N LYS A 97 -10.89 15.55 17.95
CA LYS A 97 -11.03 15.70 19.40
C LYS A 97 -12.06 14.74 19.97
N THR A 98 -13.27 14.73 19.43
CA THR A 98 -14.42 13.98 19.96
C THR A 98 -14.40 12.53 19.51
N LYS A 99 -13.82 12.23 18.33
CA LYS A 99 -13.90 10.94 17.61
C LYS A 99 -15.32 10.58 17.14
N GLU A 100 -16.28 11.47 17.32
CA GLU A 100 -17.65 11.35 16.86
C GLU A 100 -17.82 12.09 15.53
N PHE A 101 -18.82 11.73 14.74
CA PHE A 101 -19.12 12.46 13.52
C PHE A 101 -19.57 13.89 13.83
N PRO A 102 -18.99 14.90 13.20
CA PRO A 102 -19.34 16.30 13.43
C PRO A 102 -20.81 16.63 13.08
N SER A 103 -21.40 15.88 12.19
CA SER A 103 -22.79 16.08 11.77
C SER A 103 -23.45 14.77 11.32
N ASP A 104 -24.78 14.71 11.43
CA ASP A 104 -25.60 13.60 10.91
C ASP A 104 -25.47 13.45 9.39
N LYS A 105 -25.28 14.56 8.68
CA LYS A 105 -25.05 14.54 7.22
C LYS A 105 -23.79 13.78 6.88
N LEU A 106 -22.72 13.99 7.63
CA LEU A 106 -21.47 13.27 7.44
C LEU A 106 -21.61 11.79 7.80
N ALA A 107 -22.31 11.46 8.89
CA ALA A 107 -22.61 10.09 9.26
C ALA A 107 -23.38 9.36 8.15
N ASN A 108 -24.43 9.97 7.62
CA ASN A 108 -25.23 9.43 6.51
C ASN A 108 -24.38 9.26 5.24
N TRP A 109 -23.52 10.21 4.94
CA TRP A 109 -22.61 10.12 3.78
C TRP A 109 -21.65 8.92 3.91
N PHE A 110 -21.14 8.62 5.11
CA PHE A 110 -20.32 7.44 5.35
C PHE A 110 -21.14 6.14 5.28
N ALA A 111 -22.42 6.18 5.59
CA ALA A 111 -23.32 5.02 5.52
C ALA A 111 -23.69 4.60 4.09
N LEU A 112 -23.52 5.49 3.10
CA LEU A 112 -23.77 5.17 1.69
C LEU A 112 -22.92 3.96 1.25
N ASN A 113 -23.56 3.00 0.54
CA ASN A 113 -22.86 1.84 -0.01
C ASN A 113 -22.00 2.27 -1.23
N PRO A 114 -20.67 2.22 -1.12
CA PRO A 114 -19.80 2.71 -2.18
C PRO A 114 -19.79 1.81 -3.42
N TYR A 115 -20.12 0.54 -3.32
CA TYR A 115 -20.16 -0.37 -4.47
C TYR A 115 -21.41 -0.12 -5.32
N GLU A 116 -22.56 0.10 -4.69
CA GLU A 116 -23.78 0.52 -5.34
C GLU A 116 -23.57 1.83 -6.08
N LEU A 117 -22.99 2.84 -5.41
CA LEU A 117 -22.71 4.13 -6.04
C LEU A 117 -21.77 3.98 -7.24
N ARG A 118 -20.75 3.11 -7.18
CA ARG A 118 -19.82 2.86 -8.28
C ARG A 118 -20.52 2.26 -9.49
N GLN A 119 -21.51 1.38 -9.28
CA GLN A 119 -22.33 0.81 -10.36
C GLN A 119 -23.26 1.87 -10.96
N ARG A 120 -23.99 2.60 -10.13
CA ARG A 120 -24.93 3.66 -10.56
C ARG A 120 -24.21 4.77 -11.31
N ALA A 121 -23.01 5.15 -10.89
CA ALA A 121 -22.21 6.22 -11.50
C ALA A 121 -21.90 6.01 -12.99
N LEU A 122 -21.98 4.79 -13.49
CA LEU A 122 -21.74 4.47 -14.91
C LEU A 122 -22.97 4.75 -15.79
N ASN A 123 -24.18 4.78 -15.22
CA ASN A 123 -25.42 4.88 -15.97
C ASN A 123 -26.25 6.11 -15.59
N GLU A 124 -26.18 6.58 -14.36
CA GLU A 124 -27.01 7.62 -13.79
C GLU A 124 -26.19 8.85 -13.40
N LYS A 125 -26.85 10.01 -13.35
CA LYS A 125 -26.29 11.20 -12.71
C LYS A 125 -26.30 11.01 -11.20
N LEU A 126 -25.14 11.11 -10.57
CA LEU A 126 -25.00 11.15 -9.11
C LEU A 126 -24.84 12.59 -8.62
N THR A 127 -25.08 12.83 -7.33
CA THR A 127 -24.72 14.10 -6.69
C THR A 127 -23.19 14.20 -6.52
N LEU A 128 -22.67 15.41 -6.40
CA LEU A 128 -21.23 15.62 -6.16
C LEU A 128 -20.77 14.93 -4.86
N GLU A 129 -21.61 14.90 -3.82
CA GLU A 129 -21.30 14.21 -2.56
C GLU A 129 -21.24 12.69 -2.74
N GLU A 130 -22.13 12.09 -3.54
CA GLU A 130 -22.07 10.65 -3.86
C GLU A 130 -20.79 10.29 -4.64
N ILE A 131 -20.40 11.15 -5.60
CA ILE A 131 -19.13 10.99 -6.33
C ILE A 131 -17.94 11.09 -5.35
N GLY A 132 -17.96 12.04 -4.44
CA GLY A 132 -16.95 12.16 -3.39
C GLY A 132 -16.88 10.93 -2.50
N ARG A 133 -18.03 10.29 -2.21
CA ARG A 133 -18.08 9.03 -1.44
C ARG A 133 -17.40 7.89 -2.19
N ILE A 134 -17.57 7.81 -3.51
CA ILE A 134 -16.85 6.86 -4.36
C ILE A 134 -15.33 7.09 -4.24
N PHE A 135 -14.87 8.34 -4.38
CA PHE A 135 -13.43 8.65 -4.30
C PHE A 135 -12.85 8.33 -2.92
N TYR A 136 -13.61 8.58 -1.86
CA TYR A 136 -13.19 8.19 -0.51
C TYR A 136 -13.07 6.66 -0.35
N HIS A 137 -13.88 5.89 -1.04
CA HIS A 137 -13.74 4.44 -1.07
C HIS A 137 -12.52 3.99 -1.89
N LEU A 138 -12.31 4.57 -3.08
CA LEU A 138 -11.18 4.25 -3.95
C LEU A 138 -9.83 4.49 -3.26
N ILE A 139 -9.68 5.55 -2.44
CA ILE A 139 -8.42 5.80 -1.72
C ILE A 139 -8.12 4.74 -0.65
N GLN A 140 -9.14 4.06 -0.14
CA GLN A 140 -9.00 2.97 0.82
C GLN A 140 -8.67 1.64 0.14
N ARG A 141 -9.24 1.41 -1.04
CA ARG A 141 -9.17 0.19 -1.83
C ARG A 141 -8.54 0.49 -3.19
N ARG A 142 -7.21 0.52 -3.26
CA ARG A 142 -6.49 0.97 -4.46
C ARG A 142 -5.94 -0.14 -5.33
N GLY A 143 -6.17 -1.39 -4.97
CA GLY A 143 -5.60 -2.53 -5.65
C GLY A 143 -4.08 -2.67 -5.50
N PHE A 144 -3.57 -3.82 -5.90
CA PHE A 144 -2.15 -4.14 -5.90
C PHE A 144 -1.43 -3.44 -7.07
N LEU A 145 -0.25 -2.92 -6.78
CA LEU A 145 0.70 -2.44 -7.77
C LEU A 145 2.07 -3.01 -7.42
N SER A 146 2.60 -3.87 -8.28
CA SER A 146 3.93 -4.42 -8.09
C SER A 146 4.99 -3.32 -8.18
N ASN A 147 5.97 -3.39 -7.29
CA ASN A 147 7.18 -2.58 -7.35
C ASN A 147 8.34 -3.30 -8.07
N SER A 148 8.11 -4.54 -8.53
CA SER A 148 9.10 -5.31 -9.26
C SER A 148 9.37 -4.69 -10.63
N ARG A 149 10.66 -4.60 -11.01
CA ARG A 149 11.05 -4.12 -12.33
C ARG A 149 10.73 -5.10 -13.46
N LYS A 150 10.56 -6.38 -13.12
CA LYS A 150 10.26 -7.48 -14.08
C LYS A 150 8.77 -7.71 -14.31
N GLY A 151 7.90 -6.79 -13.84
CA GLY A 151 6.46 -6.92 -14.02
C GLY A 151 5.92 -8.19 -13.33
N GLY A 152 5.59 -8.08 -12.12
CA GLY A 152 4.65 -8.79 -11.26
C GLY A 152 4.41 -10.30 -11.33
N THR A 153 5.15 -11.07 -12.10
CA THR A 153 4.95 -12.54 -12.18
C THR A 153 5.50 -13.28 -10.96
N ASP A 154 6.37 -12.67 -10.17
CA ASP A 154 6.99 -13.29 -8.97
C ASP A 154 6.11 -13.20 -7.71
N ASP A 155 5.02 -12.41 -7.74
CA ASP A 155 4.08 -12.32 -6.62
C ASP A 155 3.01 -13.44 -6.68
N GLY A 156 3.46 -14.67 -6.91
CA GLY A 156 2.64 -15.84 -7.26
C GLY A 156 1.40 -16.05 -6.40
N THR A 157 1.47 -15.80 -5.09
CA THR A 157 0.35 -15.92 -4.16
C THR A 157 -0.74 -14.86 -4.41
N ILE A 158 -0.36 -13.65 -4.81
CA ILE A 158 -1.33 -12.57 -5.07
C ILE A 158 -2.04 -12.81 -6.41
N PHE A 159 -1.31 -13.31 -7.42
CA PHE A 159 -1.91 -13.58 -8.73
C PHE A 159 -2.74 -14.87 -8.75
N LYS A 160 -2.25 -15.95 -8.15
CA LYS A 160 -2.95 -17.25 -8.12
C LYS A 160 -3.96 -17.38 -6.98
N GLY A 161 -3.83 -16.58 -5.93
CA GLY A 161 -4.59 -16.73 -4.70
C GLY A 161 -4.02 -17.81 -3.78
N ASN A 162 -4.72 -18.02 -2.67
CA ASN A 162 -4.44 -19.11 -1.73
C ASN A 162 -5.77 -19.73 -1.27
N PRO A 163 -6.22 -20.82 -1.89
CA PRO A 163 -7.49 -21.46 -1.53
C PRO A 163 -7.55 -21.93 -0.08
N LYS A 164 -6.41 -22.33 0.51
CA LYS A 164 -6.35 -22.76 1.93
C LYS A 164 -6.69 -21.62 2.90
N GLU A 165 -6.40 -20.37 2.51
CA GLU A 165 -6.74 -19.17 3.27
C GLU A 165 -8.02 -18.48 2.76
N GLY A 166 -8.74 -19.10 1.82
CA GLY A 166 -9.91 -18.50 1.17
C GLY A 166 -9.59 -17.21 0.40
N LYS A 167 -8.36 -17.08 -0.11
CA LYS A 167 -7.92 -15.89 -0.87
C LYS A 167 -7.99 -16.16 -2.37
N ILE A 168 -8.70 -15.30 -3.09
CA ILE A 168 -8.90 -15.35 -4.53
C ILE A 168 -7.86 -14.49 -5.22
N GLY A 169 -7.19 -15.05 -6.23
CA GLY A 169 -6.13 -14.38 -6.96
C GLY A 169 -6.62 -13.30 -7.92
N ILE A 170 -5.67 -12.51 -8.39
CA ILE A 170 -5.93 -11.46 -9.39
C ILE A 170 -6.41 -12.08 -10.70
N THR A 171 -5.78 -13.16 -11.16
CA THR A 171 -6.12 -13.82 -12.43
C THR A 171 -7.58 -14.27 -12.43
N GLU A 172 -8.01 -15.00 -11.40
CA GLU A 172 -9.42 -15.43 -11.28
C GLU A 172 -10.38 -14.24 -11.20
N THR A 173 -9.95 -13.15 -10.53
CA THR A 173 -10.76 -11.93 -10.45
C THR A 173 -10.90 -11.27 -11.81
N GLN A 174 -9.83 -11.21 -12.60
CA GLN A 174 -9.84 -10.65 -13.96
C GLN A 174 -10.77 -11.44 -14.88
N ASP A 175 -10.66 -12.76 -14.86
CA ASP A 175 -11.47 -13.65 -15.69
C ASP A 175 -12.97 -13.49 -15.39
N LYS A 176 -13.33 -13.30 -14.11
CA LYS A 176 -14.72 -13.12 -13.68
C LYS A 176 -15.31 -11.74 -13.92
N ILE A 177 -14.48 -10.69 -13.96
CA ILE A 177 -14.94 -9.32 -14.22
C ILE A 177 -15.45 -9.17 -15.66
N GLN A 178 -14.79 -9.84 -16.63
CA GLN A 178 -15.08 -9.71 -18.05
C GLN A 178 -15.12 -8.25 -18.53
N GLU A 179 -16.26 -7.81 -19.06
CA GLU A 179 -16.47 -6.42 -19.56
C GLU A 179 -16.96 -5.44 -18.50
N LYS A 180 -17.24 -5.92 -17.28
CA LYS A 180 -17.76 -5.08 -16.19
C LYS A 180 -16.65 -4.26 -15.52
N THR A 181 -17.03 -3.20 -14.84
CA THR A 181 -16.12 -2.55 -13.92
C THR A 181 -15.98 -3.36 -12.63
N LEU A 182 -14.87 -3.16 -11.92
CA LEU A 182 -14.63 -3.82 -10.65
C LEU A 182 -15.75 -3.54 -9.64
N GLY A 183 -16.25 -2.28 -9.59
CA GLY A 183 -17.33 -1.88 -8.67
C GLY A 183 -18.64 -2.59 -8.96
N SER A 184 -19.05 -2.63 -10.22
CA SER A 184 -20.27 -3.32 -10.65
C SER A 184 -20.19 -4.82 -10.33
N TYR A 185 -19.08 -5.46 -10.68
CA TYR A 185 -18.85 -6.86 -10.38
C TYR A 185 -18.91 -7.17 -8.88
N LEU A 186 -18.25 -6.34 -8.05
CA LEU A 186 -18.23 -6.54 -6.61
C LEU A 186 -19.60 -6.28 -5.97
N PHE A 187 -20.40 -5.34 -6.51
CA PHE A 187 -21.75 -5.10 -6.03
C PHE A 187 -22.69 -6.26 -6.34
N GLU A 188 -22.56 -6.89 -7.49
CA GLU A 188 -23.36 -8.07 -7.84
C GLU A 188 -23.10 -9.27 -6.92
N ILE A 189 -21.83 -9.50 -6.57
CA ILE A 189 -21.48 -10.62 -5.70
C ILE A 189 -21.75 -10.32 -4.23
N TYR A 190 -21.55 -9.07 -3.81
CA TYR A 190 -21.67 -8.63 -2.42
C TYR A 190 -22.67 -7.47 -2.26
N PRO A 191 -23.94 -7.65 -2.66
CA PRO A 191 -24.91 -6.55 -2.67
C PRO A 191 -25.24 -6.01 -1.27
N LYS A 192 -24.98 -6.77 -0.23
CA LYS A 192 -25.32 -6.48 1.16
C LYS A 192 -24.09 -6.39 2.06
N GLU A 193 -23.21 -5.43 1.78
CA GLU A 193 -21.96 -5.25 2.58
C GLU A 193 -22.23 -4.97 4.06
N ASN A 194 -23.42 -4.50 4.42
CA ASN A 194 -23.81 -4.16 5.81
C ASN A 194 -24.52 -5.31 6.55
N GLN A 195 -24.61 -6.51 5.97
CA GLN A 195 -25.13 -7.66 6.70
C GLN A 195 -24.05 -8.31 7.56
N PRO A 196 -24.41 -8.86 8.73
CA PRO A 196 -23.47 -9.63 9.55
C PRO A 196 -22.85 -10.76 8.71
N PHE A 197 -21.54 -10.91 8.87
CA PHE A 197 -20.79 -11.98 8.20
C PHE A 197 -21.32 -13.35 8.62
N GLN A 198 -21.71 -14.17 7.67
CA GLN A 198 -22.08 -15.57 7.91
C GLN A 198 -20.83 -16.45 7.77
N GLU A 199 -20.69 -17.46 8.63
CA GLU A 199 -19.60 -18.41 8.55
C GLU A 199 -19.64 -19.16 7.20
N GLY A 200 -18.50 -19.26 6.54
CA GLY A 200 -18.39 -19.82 5.17
C GLY A 200 -18.62 -18.82 4.03
N GLN A 201 -19.08 -17.59 4.31
CA GLN A 201 -19.26 -16.56 3.29
C GLN A 201 -17.92 -16.00 2.81
N GLU A 202 -17.75 -15.85 1.49
CA GLU A 202 -16.57 -15.21 0.91
C GLU A 202 -16.50 -13.73 1.32
N ARG A 203 -15.35 -13.32 1.86
CA ARG A 203 -15.14 -11.90 2.21
C ARG A 203 -14.60 -11.14 1.00
N ILE A 204 -15.20 -10.00 0.69
CA ILE A 204 -14.71 -9.09 -0.36
C ILE A 204 -13.22 -8.71 -0.20
N ARG A 205 -12.70 -8.74 1.04
CA ARG A 205 -11.29 -8.47 1.35
C ARG A 205 -10.34 -9.59 0.96
N ASN A 206 -10.85 -10.78 0.74
CA ASN A 206 -10.06 -11.94 0.36
C ASN A 206 -9.80 -11.98 -1.15
N ARG A 207 -10.48 -11.14 -1.93
CA ARG A 207 -10.29 -11.03 -3.37
C ARG A 207 -9.20 -10.01 -3.70
N TYR A 208 -8.15 -10.48 -4.36
CA TYR A 208 -7.07 -9.62 -4.82
C TYR A 208 -7.43 -8.93 -6.13
N THR A 209 -7.03 -7.66 -6.24
CA THR A 209 -7.34 -6.78 -7.37
C THR A 209 -6.12 -5.97 -7.77
N THR A 210 -5.98 -5.57 -9.03
CA THR A 210 -4.90 -4.70 -9.50
C THR A 210 -5.23 -3.23 -9.32
N ARG A 211 -4.19 -2.41 -9.30
CA ARG A 211 -4.34 -0.94 -9.36
C ARG A 211 -5.02 -0.49 -10.64
N LYS A 212 -4.72 -1.14 -11.76
CA LYS A 212 -5.28 -0.82 -13.06
C LYS A 212 -6.80 -0.90 -13.06
N MET A 213 -7.39 -1.94 -12.46
CA MET A 213 -8.85 -2.07 -12.36
C MET A 213 -9.54 -0.86 -11.71
N TYR A 214 -8.90 -0.27 -10.69
CA TYR A 214 -9.44 0.93 -10.02
C TYR A 214 -9.21 2.20 -10.82
N VAL A 215 -8.10 2.30 -11.54
CA VAL A 215 -7.82 3.45 -12.41
C VAL A 215 -8.78 3.46 -13.60
N ASP A 216 -8.93 2.32 -14.28
CA ASP A 216 -9.83 2.19 -15.43
C ASP A 216 -11.28 2.53 -15.03
N GLU A 217 -11.73 2.04 -13.89
CA GLU A 217 -13.07 2.37 -13.37
C GLU A 217 -13.21 3.84 -12.98
N PHE A 218 -12.20 4.44 -12.36
CA PHE A 218 -12.21 5.87 -12.05
C PHE A 218 -12.37 6.70 -13.34
N GLU A 219 -11.63 6.36 -14.41
CA GLU A 219 -11.73 7.03 -15.70
C GLU A 219 -13.14 6.94 -16.30
N LEU A 220 -13.74 5.76 -16.26
CA LEU A 220 -15.11 5.56 -16.76
C LEU A 220 -16.14 6.37 -15.97
N ILE A 221 -16.07 6.32 -14.64
CA ILE A 221 -16.96 7.09 -13.76
C ILE A 221 -16.77 8.59 -13.99
N TRP A 222 -15.50 9.06 -14.03
CA TRP A 222 -15.20 10.46 -14.27
C TRP A 222 -15.78 10.95 -15.58
N ASN A 223 -15.47 10.27 -16.67
CA ASN A 223 -15.91 10.65 -18.01
C ASN A 223 -17.45 10.65 -18.14
N LYS A 224 -18.14 9.75 -17.43
CA LYS A 224 -19.59 9.73 -17.41
C LYS A 224 -20.17 10.87 -16.59
N GLN A 225 -19.66 11.10 -15.38
CA GLN A 225 -20.20 12.11 -14.47
C GLN A 225 -19.84 13.54 -14.89
N ALA A 226 -18.71 13.76 -15.58
CA ALA A 226 -18.34 15.05 -16.16
C ALA A 226 -19.33 15.54 -17.23
N GLN A 227 -20.10 14.65 -17.85
CA GLN A 227 -21.19 15.04 -18.76
C GLN A 227 -22.36 15.73 -18.04
N PHE A 228 -22.50 15.50 -16.75
CA PHE A 228 -23.62 16.02 -15.94
C PHE A 228 -23.19 17.17 -15.00
N HIS A 229 -21.88 17.34 -14.76
CA HIS A 229 -21.34 18.27 -13.77
C HIS A 229 -20.20 19.10 -14.37
N SER A 230 -20.43 20.38 -14.56
CA SER A 230 -19.43 21.34 -15.05
C SER A 230 -18.26 21.54 -14.08
N GLU A 231 -18.46 21.22 -12.80
CA GLU A 231 -17.46 21.28 -11.73
C GLU A 231 -16.37 20.21 -11.89
N LEU A 232 -16.67 19.11 -12.58
CA LEU A 232 -15.72 18.02 -12.84
C LEU A 232 -14.79 18.35 -14.01
N THR A 233 -13.91 19.32 -13.81
CA THR A 233 -12.95 19.78 -14.81
C THR A 233 -11.76 18.84 -14.98
N GLU A 234 -11.04 18.92 -16.10
CA GLU A 234 -9.79 18.16 -16.32
C GLU A 234 -8.71 18.48 -15.27
N GLY A 235 -8.63 19.72 -14.79
CA GLY A 235 -7.73 20.11 -13.71
C GLY A 235 -8.05 19.37 -12.41
N LEU A 236 -9.34 19.21 -12.10
CA LEU A 236 -9.79 18.46 -10.93
C LEU A 236 -9.58 16.96 -11.12
N LYS A 237 -9.76 16.42 -12.33
CA LYS A 237 -9.45 15.03 -12.69
C LYS A 237 -7.98 14.70 -12.41
N THR A 238 -7.09 15.58 -12.87
CA THR A 238 -5.63 15.45 -12.63
C THR A 238 -5.32 15.45 -11.13
N THR A 239 -5.97 16.33 -10.35
CA THR A 239 -5.78 16.40 -8.90
C THR A 239 -6.17 15.09 -8.20
N PHE A 240 -7.28 14.48 -8.58
CA PHE A 240 -7.75 13.25 -7.93
C PHE A 240 -7.10 11.99 -8.49
N GLY A 241 -7.06 11.81 -9.78
CA GLY A 241 -6.89 10.52 -10.44
C GLY A 241 -5.62 10.34 -11.23
N GLU A 242 -5.14 11.36 -11.91
CA GLU A 242 -4.05 11.20 -12.85
C GLU A 242 -2.70 10.99 -12.15
N ARG A 243 -1.95 10.01 -12.62
CA ARG A 243 -0.56 9.76 -12.24
C ARG A 243 0.35 10.25 -13.37
N LYS A 244 0.90 11.47 -13.25
CA LYS A 244 2.00 11.85 -14.13
C LYS A 244 3.28 11.12 -13.71
N LEU A 245 4.00 10.60 -14.69
CA LEU A 245 5.26 9.86 -14.49
C LEU A 245 6.43 10.76 -14.07
N ASP A 246 6.21 12.05 -13.92
CA ASP A 246 7.24 12.99 -13.51
C ASP A 246 7.57 12.81 -12.02
N ARG A 247 8.83 12.50 -11.73
CA ARG A 247 9.33 12.15 -10.39
C ARG A 247 9.14 13.22 -9.32
N TYR A 248 8.81 14.43 -9.70
CA TYR A 248 8.81 15.61 -8.83
C TYR A 248 7.43 16.23 -8.63
N LYS A 249 6.40 15.76 -9.30
CA LYS A 249 5.02 16.24 -9.13
C LYS A 249 4.21 15.22 -8.37
N GLU A 250 3.57 15.64 -7.29
CA GLU A 250 2.68 14.83 -6.47
C GLU A 250 1.34 14.66 -7.21
N ASP A 251 1.27 13.68 -8.07
CA ASP A 251 0.14 13.46 -8.94
C ASP A 251 -0.87 12.50 -8.36
N GLY A 252 -2.12 12.91 -8.41
CA GLY A 252 -3.30 12.11 -8.14
C GLY A 252 -3.41 11.61 -6.70
N ILE A 253 -4.22 12.26 -5.92
CA ILE A 253 -4.46 11.93 -4.51
C ILE A 253 -4.84 10.45 -4.35
N LEU A 254 -5.68 9.91 -5.25
CA LEU A 254 -6.22 8.55 -5.15
C LEU A 254 -5.14 7.48 -5.39
N PHE A 255 -4.34 7.64 -6.43
CA PHE A 255 -3.47 6.57 -6.93
C PHE A 255 -1.98 6.78 -6.71
N HIS A 256 -1.59 7.90 -6.12
CA HIS A 256 -0.18 8.16 -5.82
C HIS A 256 0.45 7.01 -5.02
N GLN A 257 1.58 6.52 -5.50
CA GLN A 257 2.43 5.58 -4.80
C GLN A 257 3.86 6.06 -4.87
N ARG A 258 4.45 6.27 -3.69
CA ARG A 258 5.85 6.67 -3.59
C ARG A 258 6.71 5.64 -4.33
N PRO A 259 7.53 6.05 -5.30
CA PRO A 259 8.45 5.14 -5.97
C PRO A 259 9.50 4.62 -4.97
N LEU A 260 9.98 3.40 -5.21
CA LEU A 260 11.13 2.88 -4.49
C LEU A 260 12.35 3.73 -4.84
N ARG A 261 13.08 4.17 -3.83
CA ARG A 261 14.36 4.85 -4.05
C ARG A 261 15.35 3.83 -4.61
N SER A 262 16.03 4.20 -5.69
CA SER A 262 17.18 3.43 -6.16
C SER A 262 18.26 3.47 -5.08
N GLN A 263 18.73 2.31 -4.68
CA GLN A 263 19.84 2.16 -3.72
C GLN A 263 21.18 1.88 -4.43
N LYS A 264 21.21 1.97 -5.76
CA LYS A 264 22.41 1.69 -6.54
C LYS A 264 23.65 2.51 -6.11
N HIS A 265 23.41 3.75 -5.66
CA HIS A 265 24.48 4.63 -5.16
C HIS A 265 24.91 4.34 -3.71
N LEU A 266 24.15 3.49 -2.99
CA LEU A 266 24.44 3.09 -1.61
C LEU A 266 25.14 1.72 -1.54
N VAL A 267 25.21 1.01 -2.66
CA VAL A 267 25.95 -0.24 -2.75
C VAL A 267 27.42 0.15 -2.79
N GLY A 268 28.11 0.00 -1.67
CA GLY A 268 29.57 0.05 -1.64
C GLY A 268 30.12 -1.00 -2.62
N ASN A 269 31.14 -0.65 -3.37
CA ASN A 269 31.91 -1.64 -4.08
C ASN A 269 32.57 -2.51 -3.00
N CYS A 270 32.01 -3.70 -2.75
CA CYS A 270 32.78 -4.75 -2.14
C CYS A 270 33.86 -5.13 -3.16
N ALA A 271 35.08 -4.70 -2.88
CA ALA A 271 36.23 -5.17 -3.60
C ALA A 271 36.47 -6.65 -3.27
#